data_e37eada013435dc8b52a5e8c4309f517
#
_entry.id   e37eada013435dc8b52a5e8c4309f517
#
_cell.length_a   1.000
_cell.length_b   1.000
_cell.length_c   1.000
_cell.angle_alpha   90.00
_cell.angle_beta   90.00
_cell.angle_gamma   90.00
#
_symmetry.space_group_name_H-M   'P 1'
#
loop_
_entity.id
_entity.type
_entity.pdbx_description
1 polymer ?
#
loop_
_entity_poly.entity_id
_entity_poly.type
_entity_poly.pdbx_seq_one_letter_code
_entity_poly.pdbx_strand_id
1 'polypeptide(L)'
;MLNSIIKWDLEVFLLLNGAGSEMYDAFWIFVSSTKSAIPLFLLIIFLLFKKHGTSFWQGLVLILVVVSLADLSSVHCFKNVFMRLRPSHDPELADQIRLLVSKGGLYGFVSSHAANFFAIAGISSALLSDRKYMTYLLYSWATLVAYSRIYVGKHYLLDVIGGALLGFVLAKVIWHLVKKIKEKYTLAL
;
A
#
# COMPACT_ATOMS: atom_id res chain seq x y z
N MET A 1 9.48 -5.42 -26.51
CA MET A 1 9.88 -5.19 -25.09
C MET A 1 8.66 -4.95 -24.18
N LEU A 2 7.80 -3.94 -24.41
CA LEU A 2 6.62 -3.67 -23.58
C LEU A 2 5.67 -4.88 -23.51
N ASN A 3 5.31 -5.46 -24.65
CA ASN A 3 4.44 -6.64 -24.71
C ASN A 3 5.03 -7.86 -23.97
N SER A 4 6.36 -8.01 -23.96
CA SER A 4 7.02 -9.10 -23.21
C SER A 4 6.91 -8.89 -21.70
N ILE A 5 6.99 -7.64 -21.22
CA ILE A 5 6.83 -7.30 -19.79
C ILE A 5 5.36 -7.53 -19.36
N ILE A 6 4.40 -7.12 -20.18
CA ILE A 6 2.97 -7.32 -19.89
C ILE A 6 2.64 -8.83 -19.84
N LYS A 7 3.17 -9.61 -20.78
CA LYS A 7 2.97 -11.07 -20.81
C LYS A 7 3.59 -11.73 -19.56
N TRP A 8 4.81 -11.35 -19.20
CA TRP A 8 5.46 -11.85 -18.00
C TRP A 8 4.66 -11.49 -16.72
N ASP A 9 4.16 -10.26 -16.61
CA ASP A 9 3.36 -9.83 -15.46
C ASP A 9 2.04 -10.64 -15.34
N LEU A 10 1.43 -10.95 -16.48
CA LEU A 10 0.26 -11.83 -16.54
C LEU A 10 0.59 -13.26 -16.08
N GLU A 11 1.67 -13.84 -16.61
CA GLU A 11 2.10 -15.20 -16.25
C GLU A 11 2.40 -15.31 -14.74
N VAL A 12 3.13 -14.34 -14.19
CA VAL A 12 3.42 -14.29 -12.74
C VAL A 12 2.13 -14.08 -11.92
N PHE A 13 1.22 -13.24 -12.38
CA PHE A 13 -0.07 -13.07 -11.71
C PHE A 13 -0.86 -14.38 -11.67
N LEU A 14 -1.01 -15.07 -12.79
CA LEU A 14 -1.72 -16.35 -12.88
C LEU A 14 -1.09 -17.40 -11.97
N LEU A 15 0.24 -17.49 -11.95
CA LEU A 15 0.97 -18.37 -11.04
C LEU A 15 0.67 -18.09 -9.58
N LEU A 16 0.78 -16.82 -9.15
CA LEU A 16 0.61 -16.42 -7.74
C LEU A 16 -0.86 -16.50 -7.30
N ASN A 17 -1.80 -16.11 -8.14
CA ASN A 17 -3.23 -16.18 -7.86
C ASN A 17 -3.73 -17.64 -7.89
N GLY A 18 -3.28 -18.43 -8.86
CA GLY A 18 -3.62 -19.85 -9.00
C GLY A 18 -3.03 -20.75 -7.92
N ALA A 19 -1.90 -20.36 -7.30
CA ALA A 19 -1.32 -21.05 -6.16
C ALA A 19 -2.13 -20.93 -4.87
N GLY A 20 -3.21 -20.13 -4.86
CA GLY A 20 -4.11 -19.98 -3.72
C GLY A 20 -4.86 -21.28 -3.38
N SER A 21 -5.27 -21.39 -2.10
CA SER A 21 -6.01 -22.54 -1.56
C SER A 21 -7.19 -22.04 -0.72
N GLU A 22 -8.32 -22.73 -0.82
CA GLU A 22 -9.54 -22.43 -0.04
C GLU A 22 -9.27 -22.36 1.46
N MET A 23 -8.34 -23.16 1.96
CA MET A 23 -7.93 -23.16 3.37
C MET A 23 -7.41 -21.78 3.84
N TYR A 24 -6.76 -21.01 2.97
CA TYR A 24 -6.17 -19.71 3.30
C TYR A 24 -6.98 -18.51 2.79
N ASP A 25 -8.08 -18.73 2.07
CA ASP A 25 -8.88 -17.66 1.47
C ASP A 25 -9.40 -16.67 2.49
N ALA A 26 -9.98 -17.15 3.59
CA ALA A 26 -10.50 -16.29 4.66
C ALA A 26 -9.42 -15.38 5.26
N PHE A 27 -8.20 -15.91 5.45
CA PHE A 27 -7.06 -15.13 5.93
C PHE A 27 -6.68 -14.02 4.94
N TRP A 28 -6.53 -14.36 3.65
CA TRP A 28 -6.12 -13.37 2.64
C TRP A 28 -7.22 -12.35 2.32
N ILE A 29 -8.50 -12.73 2.36
CA ILE A 29 -9.63 -11.80 2.27
C ILE A 29 -9.58 -10.81 3.44
N PHE A 30 -9.35 -11.31 4.67
CA PHE A 30 -9.21 -10.44 5.84
C PHE A 30 -8.02 -9.49 5.70
N VAL A 31 -6.82 -9.97 5.37
CA VAL A 31 -5.62 -9.14 5.16
C VAL A 31 -5.86 -8.08 4.08
N SER A 32 -6.59 -8.43 3.02
CA SER A 32 -6.94 -7.51 1.92
C SER A 32 -7.96 -6.44 2.30
N SER A 33 -8.65 -6.60 3.43
CA SER A 33 -9.64 -5.63 3.91
C SER A 33 -9.00 -4.49 4.69
N THR A 34 -9.63 -3.31 4.68
CA THR A 34 -9.18 -2.17 5.49
C THR A 34 -9.29 -2.43 7.00
N LYS A 35 -10.16 -3.36 7.42
CA LYS A 35 -10.34 -3.74 8.84
C LYS A 35 -9.09 -4.39 9.43
N SER A 36 -8.29 -5.09 8.61
CA SER A 36 -7.05 -5.73 9.04
C SER A 36 -5.99 -4.74 9.52
N ALA A 37 -6.08 -3.48 9.08
CA ALA A 37 -5.17 -2.42 9.49
C ALA A 37 -5.48 -1.84 10.88
N ILE A 38 -6.67 -2.07 11.44
CA ILE A 38 -7.11 -1.45 12.71
C ILE A 38 -6.14 -1.73 13.86
N PRO A 39 -5.72 -2.98 14.14
CA PRO A 39 -4.77 -3.25 15.23
C PRO A 39 -3.44 -2.51 15.05
N LEU A 40 -2.94 -2.44 13.82
CA LEU A 40 -1.68 -1.76 13.50
C LEU A 40 -1.82 -0.24 13.68
N PHE A 41 -2.94 0.35 13.27
CA PHE A 41 -3.22 1.77 13.48
C PHE A 41 -3.30 2.12 14.96
N LEU A 42 -3.99 1.30 15.76
CA LEU A 42 -4.07 1.50 17.22
C LEU A 42 -2.68 1.42 17.85
N LEU A 43 -1.84 0.50 17.41
CA LEU A 43 -0.44 0.41 17.87
C LEU A 43 0.36 1.65 17.49
N ILE A 44 0.24 2.15 16.25
CA ILE A 44 0.93 3.37 15.82
C ILE A 44 0.49 4.56 16.69
N ILE A 45 -0.81 4.75 16.90
CA ILE A 45 -1.37 5.83 17.73
C ILE A 45 -0.80 5.74 19.16
N PHE A 46 -0.84 4.56 19.78
CA PHE A 46 -0.31 4.34 21.11
C PHE A 46 1.19 4.67 21.21
N LEU A 47 1.99 4.25 20.24
CA LEU A 47 3.43 4.50 20.23
C LEU A 47 3.77 5.97 19.99
N LEU A 48 3.01 6.66 19.12
CA LEU A 48 3.14 8.10 18.91
C LEU A 48 2.78 8.87 20.18
N PHE A 49 1.69 8.48 20.85
CA PHE A 49 1.31 9.08 22.13
C PHE A 49 2.39 8.87 23.21
N LYS A 50 2.93 7.65 23.31
CA LYS A 50 4.05 7.37 24.25
C LYS A 50 5.31 8.20 23.96
N LYS A 51 5.57 8.49 22.69
CA LYS A 51 6.78 9.21 22.27
C LYS A 51 6.64 10.72 22.36
N HIS A 52 5.49 11.26 21.95
CA HIS A 52 5.27 12.69 21.76
C HIS A 52 4.26 13.33 22.73
N GLY A 53 3.71 12.54 23.66
CA GLY A 53 2.69 13.02 24.60
C GLY A 53 1.49 13.63 23.88
N THR A 54 1.06 14.78 24.32
CA THR A 54 -0.10 15.50 23.74
C THR A 54 0.10 15.96 22.30
N SER A 55 1.33 15.99 21.80
CA SER A 55 1.64 16.40 20.41
C SER A 55 1.55 15.25 19.40
N PHE A 56 1.16 14.04 19.81
CA PHE A 56 1.07 12.85 18.95
C PHE A 56 0.16 13.03 17.71
N TRP A 57 -0.85 13.91 17.82
CA TRP A 57 -1.77 14.21 16.74
C TRP A 57 -1.07 14.81 15.49
N GLN A 58 0.06 15.52 15.68
CA GLN A 58 0.86 16.04 14.56
C GLN A 58 1.39 14.90 13.68
N GLY A 59 1.84 13.81 14.32
CA GLY A 59 2.23 12.59 13.61
C GLY A 59 1.06 11.95 12.86
N LEU A 60 -0.14 11.94 13.46
CA LEU A 60 -1.34 11.41 12.80
C LEU A 60 -1.76 12.25 11.60
N VAL A 61 -1.72 13.58 11.71
CA VAL A 61 -1.99 14.49 10.59
C VAL A 61 -0.99 14.25 9.46
N LEU A 62 0.29 14.08 9.78
CA LEU A 62 1.31 13.81 8.77
C LEU A 62 1.07 12.47 8.07
N ILE A 63 0.71 11.41 8.80
CA ILE A 63 0.32 10.12 8.22
C ILE A 63 -0.87 10.31 7.27
N LEU A 64 -1.91 11.02 7.71
CA LEU A 64 -3.10 11.27 6.91
C LEU A 64 -2.76 12.01 5.60
N VAL A 65 -1.93 13.05 5.68
CA VAL A 65 -1.48 13.81 4.49
C VAL A 65 -0.77 12.92 3.50
N VAL A 66 0.20 12.11 3.96
CA VAL A 66 0.99 11.23 3.08
C VAL A 66 0.11 10.16 2.43
N VAL A 67 -0.81 9.55 3.19
CA VAL A 67 -1.76 8.56 2.67
C VAL A 67 -2.72 9.18 1.64
N SER A 68 -3.27 10.36 1.94
CA SER A 68 -4.15 11.07 1.01
C SER A 68 -3.43 11.40 -0.30
N LEU A 69 -2.17 11.85 -0.23
CA LEU A 69 -1.35 12.09 -1.42
C LEU A 69 -1.08 10.80 -2.20
N ALA A 70 -0.80 9.68 -1.51
CA ALA A 70 -0.57 8.39 -2.16
C ALA A 70 -1.83 7.90 -2.87
N ASP A 71 -3.00 7.99 -2.22
CA ASP A 71 -4.28 7.59 -2.82
C ASP A 71 -4.65 8.46 -4.03
N LEU A 72 -4.65 9.78 -3.87
CA LEU A 72 -4.94 10.74 -4.94
C LEU A 72 -3.99 10.56 -6.13
N SER A 73 -2.67 10.45 -5.86
CA SER A 73 -1.69 10.22 -6.92
C SER A 73 -1.94 8.90 -7.63
N SER A 74 -2.24 7.82 -6.90
CA SER A 74 -2.53 6.51 -7.50
C SER A 74 -3.71 6.56 -8.47
N VAL A 75 -4.71 7.40 -8.20
CA VAL A 75 -5.89 7.55 -9.05
C VAL A 75 -5.60 8.52 -10.21
N HIS A 76 -5.24 9.75 -9.88
CA HIS A 76 -5.18 10.84 -10.87
C HIS A 76 -3.93 10.79 -11.75
N CYS A 77 -2.77 10.42 -11.20
CA CYS A 77 -1.53 10.38 -11.95
C CYS A 77 -1.26 9.03 -12.64
N PHE A 78 -1.93 7.96 -12.19
CA PHE A 78 -1.66 6.62 -12.72
C PHE A 78 -2.90 5.95 -13.30
N LYS A 79 -3.96 5.65 -12.53
CA LYS A 79 -5.11 4.88 -13.05
C LYS A 79 -5.79 5.56 -14.20
N ASN A 80 -6.04 6.87 -14.09
CA ASN A 80 -6.71 7.65 -15.13
C ASN A 80 -5.80 7.94 -16.34
N VAL A 81 -4.49 7.79 -16.20
CA VAL A 81 -3.51 8.00 -17.28
C VAL A 81 -3.24 6.70 -18.03
N PHE A 82 -2.90 5.63 -17.30
CA PHE A 82 -2.53 4.35 -17.92
C PHE A 82 -3.73 3.50 -18.32
N MET A 83 -4.88 3.68 -17.68
CA MET A 83 -6.15 2.98 -17.93
C MET A 83 -5.99 1.45 -18.07
N ARG A 84 -5.01 0.87 -17.39
CA ARG A 84 -4.78 -0.57 -17.40
C ARG A 84 -5.92 -1.29 -16.68
N LEU A 85 -6.61 -2.20 -17.36
CA LEU A 85 -7.65 -3.02 -16.75
C LEU A 85 -7.09 -3.87 -15.60
N ARG A 86 -7.91 -4.07 -14.57
CA ARG A 86 -7.60 -5.07 -13.53
C ARG A 86 -7.81 -6.48 -14.06
N PRO A 87 -7.14 -7.51 -13.48
CA PRO A 87 -7.41 -8.91 -13.82
C PRO A 87 -8.90 -9.26 -13.77
N SER A 88 -9.62 -8.72 -12.77
CA SER A 88 -11.06 -8.94 -12.56
C SER A 88 -11.97 -8.30 -13.62
N HIS A 89 -11.45 -7.45 -14.48
CA HIS A 89 -12.16 -6.79 -15.58
C HIS A 89 -11.64 -7.17 -16.96
N ASP A 90 -10.59 -8.00 -17.01
CA ASP A 90 -10.06 -8.55 -18.26
C ASP A 90 -10.95 -9.72 -18.72
N PRO A 91 -11.64 -9.61 -19.91
CA PRO A 91 -12.51 -10.68 -20.38
C PRO A 91 -11.77 -12.00 -20.64
N GLU A 92 -10.47 -11.93 -21.02
CA GLU A 92 -9.67 -13.13 -21.32
C GLU A 92 -9.30 -13.92 -20.06
N LEU A 93 -9.44 -13.30 -18.89
CA LEU A 93 -9.06 -13.89 -17.60
C LEU A 93 -10.26 -14.37 -16.77
N ALA A 94 -11.49 -14.16 -17.22
CA ALA A 94 -12.71 -14.39 -16.43
C ALA A 94 -12.78 -15.80 -15.80
N ASP A 95 -12.38 -16.83 -16.57
CA ASP A 95 -12.43 -18.23 -16.16
C ASP A 95 -11.07 -18.76 -15.65
N GLN A 96 -10.03 -17.93 -15.62
CA GLN A 96 -8.67 -18.32 -15.27
C GLN A 96 -8.22 -17.87 -13.88
N ILE A 97 -8.97 -16.94 -13.27
CA ILE A 97 -8.55 -16.29 -12.02
C ILE A 97 -9.43 -16.68 -10.83
N ARG A 98 -8.82 -16.72 -9.66
CA ARG A 98 -9.52 -16.82 -8.38
C ARG A 98 -9.86 -15.40 -7.90
N LEU A 99 -11.07 -14.95 -8.18
CA LEU A 99 -11.57 -13.64 -7.70
C LEU A 99 -12.37 -13.85 -6.40
N LEU A 100 -11.75 -13.57 -5.26
CA LEU A 100 -12.31 -13.82 -3.92
C LEU A 100 -13.07 -12.65 -3.32
N VAL A 101 -13.05 -11.48 -3.97
CA VAL A 101 -13.69 -10.25 -3.51
C VAL A 101 -14.36 -9.53 -4.68
N SER A 102 -15.18 -8.51 -4.40
CA SER A 102 -15.84 -7.72 -5.46
C SER A 102 -14.86 -7.18 -6.50
N LYS A 103 -15.26 -7.08 -7.76
CA LYS A 103 -14.39 -6.61 -8.88
C LYS A 103 -13.73 -5.26 -8.61
N GLY A 104 -14.43 -4.32 -7.94
CA GLY A 104 -13.96 -2.95 -7.69
C GLY A 104 -13.94 -2.08 -8.93
N GLY A 105 -13.14 -1.02 -8.91
CA GLY A 105 -13.01 -0.11 -10.06
C GLY A 105 -12.29 -0.74 -11.24
N LEU A 106 -12.48 -0.17 -12.44
CA LEU A 106 -12.03 -0.71 -13.72
C LEU A 106 -10.50 -0.79 -13.84
N TYR A 107 -9.79 0.28 -13.47
CA TYR A 107 -8.35 0.41 -13.70
C TYR A 107 -7.53 0.00 -12.47
N GLY A 108 -6.39 -0.66 -12.73
CA GLY A 108 -5.53 -1.30 -11.72
C GLY A 108 -4.22 -0.59 -11.42
N PHE A 109 -3.57 -0.04 -12.42
CA PHE A 109 -2.20 0.50 -12.28
C PHE A 109 -2.19 1.97 -11.81
N VAL A 110 -1.60 2.26 -10.67
CA VAL A 110 -0.96 1.41 -9.66
C VAL A 110 -1.96 1.00 -8.58
N SER A 111 -1.61 0.00 -7.75
CA SER A 111 -2.42 -0.43 -6.62
C SER A 111 -2.46 0.63 -5.50
N SER A 112 -3.64 1.24 -5.26
CA SER A 112 -3.82 2.21 -4.16
C SER A 112 -3.60 1.57 -2.79
N HIS A 113 -4.00 0.30 -2.59
CA HIS A 113 -3.72 -0.40 -1.33
C HIS A 113 -2.22 -0.51 -1.06
N ALA A 114 -1.44 -0.94 -2.05
CA ALA A 114 0.02 -1.00 -1.91
C ALA A 114 0.60 0.40 -1.63
N ALA A 115 0.18 1.42 -2.39
CA ALA A 115 0.63 2.79 -2.21
C ALA A 115 0.35 3.32 -0.79
N ASN A 116 -0.88 3.16 -0.31
CA ASN A 116 -1.30 3.64 1.00
C ASN A 116 -0.57 2.92 2.14
N PHE A 117 -0.45 1.59 2.09
CA PHE A 117 0.23 0.85 3.16
C PHE A 117 1.75 1.08 3.19
N PHE A 118 2.41 1.22 2.04
CA PHE A 118 3.82 1.60 1.99
C PHE A 118 4.05 3.05 2.40
N ALA A 119 3.12 3.96 2.12
CA ALA A 119 3.14 5.33 2.61
C ALA A 119 3.03 5.38 4.15
N ILE A 120 2.08 4.63 4.73
CA ILE A 120 1.94 4.47 6.19
C ILE A 120 3.21 3.89 6.80
N ALA A 121 3.73 2.80 6.23
CA ALA A 121 4.94 2.17 6.72
C ALA A 121 6.13 3.14 6.70
N GLY A 122 6.32 3.88 5.61
CA GLY A 122 7.42 4.82 5.45
C GLY A 122 7.39 5.98 6.45
N ILE A 123 6.24 6.67 6.53
CA ILE A 123 6.13 7.84 7.41
C ILE A 123 6.09 7.46 8.89
N SER A 124 5.40 6.37 9.25
CA SER A 124 5.35 5.89 10.64
C SER A 124 6.71 5.38 11.11
N SER A 125 7.47 4.69 10.24
CA SER A 125 8.85 4.28 10.55
C SER A 125 9.76 5.49 10.80
N ALA A 126 9.57 6.58 10.05
CA ALA A 126 10.34 7.80 10.24
C ALA A 126 9.99 8.51 11.55
N LEU A 127 8.71 8.56 11.91
CA LEU A 127 8.22 9.12 13.17
C LEU A 127 8.66 8.30 14.39
N LEU A 128 8.75 6.97 14.23
CA LEU A 128 9.14 6.01 15.28
C LEU A 128 10.58 5.48 15.08
N SER A 129 11.48 6.32 14.57
CA SER A 129 12.85 5.94 14.16
C SER A 129 13.74 5.39 15.30
N ASP A 130 13.39 5.66 16.56
CA ASP A 130 13.98 5.07 17.77
C ASP A 130 13.64 3.58 17.94
N ARG A 131 12.66 3.05 17.17
CA ARG A 131 12.13 1.69 17.27
C ARG A 131 12.33 0.92 15.96
N LYS A 132 13.55 0.47 15.68
CA LYS A 132 13.88 -0.24 14.42
C LYS A 132 12.96 -1.43 14.12
N TYR A 133 12.54 -2.18 15.16
CA TYR A 133 11.60 -3.31 14.99
C TYR A 133 10.26 -2.88 14.40
N MET A 134 9.80 -1.64 14.67
CA MET A 134 8.58 -1.11 14.07
C MET A 134 8.71 -0.93 12.57
N THR A 135 9.88 -0.52 12.08
CA THR A 135 10.13 -0.43 10.64
C THR A 135 9.92 -1.79 9.96
N TYR A 136 10.51 -2.85 10.52
CA TYR A 136 10.34 -4.21 9.98
C TYR A 136 8.88 -4.66 10.03
N LEU A 137 8.20 -4.46 11.15
CA LEU A 137 6.79 -4.83 11.33
C LEU A 137 5.90 -4.11 10.28
N LEU A 138 6.05 -2.80 10.14
CA LEU A 138 5.24 -1.97 9.26
C LEU A 138 5.43 -2.34 7.79
N TYR A 139 6.68 -2.53 7.34
CA TYR A 139 6.95 -2.92 5.95
C TYR A 139 6.56 -4.38 5.67
N SER A 140 6.72 -5.30 6.64
CA SER A 140 6.23 -6.68 6.51
C SER A 140 4.72 -6.69 6.35
N TRP A 141 3.98 -5.92 7.16
CA TRP A 141 2.54 -5.80 7.03
C TRP A 141 2.12 -5.17 5.69
N ALA A 142 2.77 -4.08 5.27
CA ALA A 142 2.52 -3.46 3.97
C ALA A 142 2.73 -4.46 2.81
N THR A 143 3.76 -5.31 2.91
CA THR A 143 4.05 -6.36 1.93
C THR A 143 2.97 -7.45 1.94
N LEU A 144 2.51 -7.89 3.12
CA LEU A 144 1.40 -8.85 3.23
C LEU A 144 0.11 -8.30 2.59
N VAL A 145 -0.24 -7.04 2.89
CA VAL A 145 -1.41 -6.39 2.28
C VAL A 145 -1.22 -6.25 0.78
N ALA A 146 -0.04 -5.86 0.31
CA ALA A 146 0.27 -5.74 -1.10
C ALA A 146 0.12 -7.09 -1.83
N TYR A 147 0.68 -8.18 -1.29
CA TYR A 147 0.54 -9.53 -1.84
C TYR A 147 -0.91 -10.01 -1.82
N SER A 148 -1.68 -9.70 -0.77
CA SER A 148 -3.09 -10.07 -0.69
C SER A 148 -3.90 -9.59 -1.90
N ARG A 149 -3.49 -8.46 -2.55
CA ARG A 149 -4.18 -7.91 -3.72
C ARG A 149 -4.01 -8.80 -4.96
N ILE A 150 -2.88 -9.49 -5.07
CA ILE A 150 -2.62 -10.50 -6.12
C ILE A 150 -3.43 -11.75 -5.79
N TYR A 151 -3.34 -12.22 -4.55
CA TYR A 151 -4.02 -13.43 -4.09
C TYR A 151 -5.54 -13.38 -4.32
N VAL A 152 -6.19 -12.26 -3.98
CA VAL A 152 -7.65 -12.09 -4.16
C VAL A 152 -8.07 -11.71 -5.58
N GLY A 153 -7.17 -11.68 -6.56
CA GLY A 153 -7.48 -11.44 -7.97
C GLY A 153 -7.72 -9.98 -8.38
N LYS A 154 -7.19 -9.01 -7.61
CA LYS A 154 -7.49 -7.57 -7.82
C LYS A 154 -6.46 -6.80 -8.63
N HIS A 155 -5.20 -7.22 -8.58
CA HIS A 155 -4.07 -6.49 -9.16
C HIS A 155 -3.01 -7.44 -9.69
N TYR A 156 -2.38 -7.06 -10.79
CA TYR A 156 -1.15 -7.68 -11.28
C TYR A 156 0.04 -7.35 -10.36
N LEU A 157 1.15 -8.08 -10.52
CA LEU A 157 2.36 -7.85 -9.72
C LEU A 157 2.93 -6.44 -9.94
N LEU A 158 3.00 -5.98 -11.17
CA LEU A 158 3.52 -4.63 -11.47
C LEU A 158 2.64 -3.51 -10.92
N ASP A 159 1.31 -3.70 -10.83
CA ASP A 159 0.44 -2.74 -10.16
C ASP A 159 0.81 -2.58 -8.68
N VAL A 160 1.13 -3.70 -8.04
CA VAL A 160 1.50 -3.77 -6.62
C VAL A 160 2.88 -3.16 -6.38
N ILE A 161 3.87 -3.52 -7.19
CA ILE A 161 5.23 -2.96 -7.12
C ILE A 161 5.19 -1.45 -7.35
N GLY A 162 4.50 -1.00 -8.41
CA GLY A 162 4.34 0.42 -8.71
C GLY A 162 3.67 1.19 -7.56
N GLY A 163 2.63 0.62 -6.96
CA GLY A 163 1.99 1.20 -5.78
C GLY A 163 2.94 1.28 -4.58
N ALA A 164 3.64 0.21 -4.27
CA ALA A 164 4.62 0.17 -3.18
C ALA A 164 5.71 1.23 -3.34
N LEU A 165 6.27 1.36 -4.55
CA LEU A 165 7.26 2.39 -4.87
C LEU A 165 6.69 3.80 -4.72
N LEU A 166 5.47 4.06 -5.22
CA LEU A 166 4.80 5.35 -5.07
C LEU A 166 4.66 5.74 -3.59
N GLY A 167 4.12 4.84 -2.77
CA GLY A 167 3.95 5.09 -1.33
C GLY A 167 5.26 5.32 -0.60
N PHE A 168 6.27 4.49 -0.89
CA PHE A 168 7.61 4.63 -0.32
C PHE A 168 8.26 5.97 -0.68
N VAL A 169 8.23 6.35 -1.95
CA VAL A 169 8.84 7.60 -2.43
C VAL A 169 8.14 8.81 -1.81
N LEU A 170 6.80 8.85 -1.81
CA LEU A 170 6.04 9.94 -1.20
C LEU A 170 6.36 10.09 0.28
N ALA A 171 6.40 8.99 1.04
CA ALA A 171 6.77 9.04 2.45
C ALA A 171 8.17 9.63 2.67
N LYS A 172 9.15 9.22 1.85
CA LYS A 172 10.53 9.75 1.92
C LYS A 172 10.62 11.23 1.57
N VAL A 173 9.96 11.64 0.50
CA VAL A 173 9.94 13.05 0.05
C VAL A 173 9.30 13.94 1.11
N ILE A 174 8.11 13.58 1.58
CA ILE A 174 7.40 14.37 2.59
C ILE A 174 8.20 14.43 3.90
N TRP A 175 8.78 13.32 4.34
CA TRP A 175 9.62 13.32 5.52
C TRP A 175 10.84 14.24 5.38
N HIS A 176 11.50 14.24 4.23
CA HIS A 176 12.61 15.13 3.94
C HIS A 176 12.18 16.61 4.01
N LEU A 177 11.03 16.94 3.42
CA LEU A 177 10.48 18.30 3.48
C LEU A 177 10.15 18.72 4.91
N VAL A 178 9.52 17.85 5.69
CA VAL A 178 9.23 18.10 7.11
C VAL A 178 10.50 18.39 7.90
N LYS A 179 11.58 17.60 7.69
CA LYS A 179 12.87 17.88 8.34
C LYS A 179 13.44 19.24 7.98
N LYS A 180 13.44 19.62 6.71
CA LYS A 180 13.93 20.95 6.28
C LYS A 180 13.12 22.09 6.88
N ILE A 181 11.80 21.94 6.98
CA ILE A 181 10.93 22.96 7.60
C ILE A 181 11.27 23.08 9.09
N LYS A 182 11.43 21.97 9.79
CA LYS A 182 11.83 21.98 11.20
C LYS A 182 13.13 22.69 11.45
N GLU A 183 14.16 22.35 10.69
CA GLU A 183 15.48 22.96 10.79
C GLU A 183 15.42 24.47 10.58
N LYS A 184 14.63 24.91 9.58
CA LYS A 184 14.49 26.33 9.23
C LYS A 184 13.76 27.15 10.31
N TYR A 185 12.76 26.59 10.99
CA TYR A 185 11.88 27.31 11.89
C TYR A 185 12.03 26.92 13.37
N THR A 186 13.00 26.07 13.70
CA THR A 186 13.26 25.58 15.08
C THR A 186 12.01 24.99 15.75
N LEU A 187 11.15 24.29 14.97
CA LEU A 187 9.88 23.76 15.44
C LEU A 187 10.09 22.39 16.14
N ALA A 188 9.43 22.19 17.29
CA ALA A 188 9.33 20.88 17.94
C ALA A 188 8.18 20.04 17.32
N LEU A 189 8.45 18.82 16.94
CA LEU A 189 7.43 17.78 16.65
C LEU A 189 7.61 16.64 17.62
#